data_b801d5ab29e1560a9ec633cb88e3861f
#
_entry.id   b801d5ab29e1560a9ec633cb88e3861f
#
_cell.length_a   1.000
_cell.length_b   1.000
_cell.length_c   1.000
_cell.angle_alpha   90.00
_cell.angle_beta   90.00
_cell.angle_gamma   90.00
#
_symmetry.space_group_name_H-M   'P 1'
#
loop_
_entity.id
_entity.type
_entity.pdbx_description
1 polymer ?
#
loop_
_entity_poly.entity_id
_entity_poly.type
_entity_poly.pdbx_seq_one_letter_code
_entity_poly.pdbx_strand_id
1 'polypeptide(L)'
;MISGKDNICEEVTYERNKRVINGYTTPKGEKVEGLHGNNLRYYKVDFVERDSSLEGMRKLMEASTDLLCIKHDIYHEEHTFGSLKLKSHIARYFKDDDKQVLIIYKVDAIAHFVREIAKMPEGTNVMVYVFSINNYAMDADFEAVADKVTLCALPAAIYNAYLKVLPKKKIPIVEEKEPAEPTLFDGEEDKQ
;
A
#
# COMPACT_ATOMS: atom_id res chain seq x y z
N MET A 1 -11.96 -26.35 -25.82
CA MET A 1 -11.11 -26.36 -24.60
C MET A 1 -10.13 -25.24 -24.75
N ILE A 2 -10.28 -24.15 -23.98
CA ILE A 2 -9.31 -23.08 -23.92
C ILE A 2 -8.19 -23.62 -23.06
N SER A 3 -7.02 -23.82 -23.66
CA SER A 3 -5.83 -24.26 -22.97
C SER A 3 -5.49 -23.23 -21.90
N GLY A 4 -5.33 -23.64 -20.65
CA GLY A 4 -5.10 -22.75 -19.48
C GLY A 4 -3.76 -22.00 -19.49
N LYS A 5 -3.20 -21.71 -20.66
CA LYS A 5 -2.00 -20.89 -20.87
C LYS A 5 -2.32 -19.53 -21.50
N ASP A 6 -3.52 -19.37 -22.09
CA ASP A 6 -3.84 -18.15 -22.82
C ASP A 6 -4.42 -17.12 -21.82
N ASN A 7 -3.63 -16.12 -21.49
CA ASN A 7 -4.07 -14.99 -20.68
C ASN A 7 -4.85 -14.01 -21.58
N ILE A 8 -6.18 -14.21 -21.66
CA ILE A 8 -7.09 -13.39 -22.49
C ILE A 8 -6.89 -11.89 -22.22
N CYS A 9 -6.56 -11.51 -20.98
CA CYS A 9 -6.31 -10.11 -20.64
C CYS A 9 -5.07 -9.55 -21.33
N GLU A 10 -3.97 -10.30 -21.34
CA GLU A 10 -2.72 -9.86 -21.95
C GLU A 10 -2.70 -10.05 -23.46
N GLU A 11 -3.09 -11.23 -23.93
CA GLU A 11 -2.93 -11.60 -25.34
C GLU A 11 -4.02 -11.02 -26.24
N VAL A 12 -5.21 -10.80 -25.70
CA VAL A 12 -6.35 -10.32 -26.49
C VAL A 12 -6.74 -8.91 -26.10
N THR A 13 -7.13 -8.68 -24.84
CA THR A 13 -7.73 -7.40 -24.43
C THR A 13 -6.70 -6.27 -24.44
N TYR A 14 -5.53 -6.49 -23.87
CA TYR A 14 -4.46 -5.49 -23.87
C TYR A 14 -3.98 -5.18 -25.28
N GLU A 15 -3.72 -6.19 -26.11
CA GLU A 15 -3.24 -6.00 -27.48
C GLU A 15 -4.29 -5.30 -28.38
N ARG A 16 -5.57 -5.58 -28.18
CA ARG A 16 -6.64 -4.87 -28.91
C ARG A 16 -6.68 -3.39 -28.54
N ASN A 17 -6.70 -3.08 -27.26
CA ASN A 17 -6.69 -1.70 -26.79
C ASN A 17 -5.44 -0.94 -27.25
N LYS A 18 -4.27 -1.57 -27.14
CA LYS A 18 -2.99 -1.01 -27.60
C LYS A 18 -3.03 -0.66 -29.09
N ARG A 19 -3.60 -1.53 -29.93
CA ARG A 19 -3.77 -1.26 -31.38
C ARG A 19 -4.72 -0.09 -31.62
N VAL A 20 -5.84 -0.02 -30.91
CA VAL A 20 -6.78 1.10 -31.04
C VAL A 20 -6.14 2.42 -30.64
N ILE A 21 -5.34 2.44 -29.58
CA ILE A 21 -4.66 3.65 -29.09
C ILE A 21 -3.55 4.08 -30.05
N ASN A 22 -2.76 3.15 -30.56
CA ASN A 22 -1.61 3.46 -31.42
C ASN A 22 -1.96 3.58 -32.90
N GLY A 23 -3.18 3.21 -33.30
CA GLY A 23 -3.55 3.02 -34.67
C GLY A 23 -3.10 1.67 -35.24
N TYR A 24 -3.70 1.23 -36.29
CA TYR A 24 -3.40 -0.05 -36.95
C TYR A 24 -3.76 -0.04 -38.41
N THR A 25 -3.27 -1.04 -39.15
CA THR A 25 -3.65 -1.28 -40.52
C THR A 25 -4.62 -2.46 -40.59
N THR A 26 -5.76 -2.26 -41.25
CA THR A 26 -6.75 -3.34 -41.42
C THR A 26 -6.23 -4.41 -42.36
N PRO A 27 -6.81 -5.62 -42.38
CA PRO A 27 -6.46 -6.65 -43.37
C PRO A 27 -6.66 -6.23 -44.81
N LYS A 28 -7.48 -5.19 -45.06
CA LYS A 28 -7.71 -4.60 -46.37
C LYS A 28 -6.68 -3.54 -46.78
N GLY A 29 -5.70 -3.26 -45.91
CA GLY A 29 -4.66 -2.27 -46.15
C GLY A 29 -5.04 -0.82 -45.79
N GLU A 30 -6.20 -0.60 -45.19
CA GLU A 30 -6.63 0.73 -44.74
C GLU A 30 -5.94 1.08 -43.43
N LYS A 31 -5.38 2.29 -43.32
CA LYS A 31 -4.80 2.80 -42.10
C LYS A 31 -5.89 3.40 -41.21
N VAL A 32 -5.97 2.93 -39.98
CA VAL A 32 -6.82 3.50 -38.93
C VAL A 32 -5.93 4.29 -37.99
N GLU A 33 -6.23 5.57 -37.85
CA GLU A 33 -5.49 6.47 -36.97
C GLU A 33 -5.74 6.11 -35.48
N GLY A 34 -4.73 6.29 -34.63
CA GLY A 34 -4.82 6.03 -33.21
C GLY A 34 -5.60 7.12 -32.46
N LEU A 35 -5.99 6.80 -31.25
CA LEU A 35 -6.66 7.74 -30.35
C LEU A 35 -5.60 8.61 -29.65
N HIS A 36 -5.60 9.91 -29.97
CA HIS A 36 -4.71 10.86 -29.32
C HIS A 36 -5.17 11.20 -27.90
N GLY A 37 -4.23 11.43 -26.98
CA GLY A 37 -4.52 11.82 -25.61
C GLY A 37 -5.04 10.71 -24.70
N ASN A 38 -5.00 9.45 -25.15
CA ASN A 38 -5.40 8.28 -24.37
C ASN A 38 -4.18 7.48 -23.93
N ASN A 39 -4.24 6.89 -22.73
CA ASN A 39 -3.26 5.92 -22.27
C ASN A 39 -3.96 4.67 -21.74
N LEU A 40 -3.21 3.57 -21.68
CA LEU A 40 -3.66 2.31 -21.09
C LEU A 40 -2.60 1.84 -20.09
N ARG A 41 -3.03 1.61 -18.88
CA ARG A 41 -2.20 1.02 -17.83
C ARG A 41 -2.73 -0.36 -17.51
N TYR A 42 -1.84 -1.34 -17.54
CA TYR A 42 -2.17 -2.71 -17.22
C TYR A 42 -1.51 -3.09 -15.89
N TYR A 43 -2.31 -3.59 -14.96
CA TYR A 43 -1.85 -4.01 -13.64
C TYR A 43 -2.11 -5.49 -13.44
N LYS A 44 -1.16 -6.18 -12.87
CA LYS A 44 -1.31 -7.53 -12.37
C LYS A 44 -1.53 -7.48 -10.86
N VAL A 45 -2.48 -8.30 -10.39
CA VAL A 45 -2.63 -8.55 -8.96
C VAL A 45 -1.63 -9.62 -8.58
N ASP A 46 -0.83 -9.34 -7.57
CA ASP A 46 0.12 -10.29 -6.98
C ASP A 46 -0.23 -10.56 -5.53
N PHE A 47 0.32 -11.61 -4.98
CA PHE A 47 0.11 -12.01 -3.59
C PHE A 47 1.34 -11.67 -2.76
N VAL A 48 1.13 -10.90 -1.70
CA VAL A 48 2.15 -10.70 -0.67
C VAL A 48 2.04 -11.83 0.34
N GLU A 49 3.17 -12.44 0.69
CA GLU A 49 3.22 -13.50 1.69
C GLU A 49 2.65 -13.02 3.02
N ARG A 50 1.91 -13.89 3.70
CA ARG A 50 1.30 -13.58 4.99
C ARG A 50 2.37 -13.51 6.07
N ASP A 51 2.79 -12.32 6.37
CA ASP A 51 3.74 -12.05 7.43
C ASP A 51 3.20 -10.91 8.31
N SER A 52 2.94 -11.21 9.58
CA SER A 52 2.49 -10.23 10.58
C SER A 52 3.66 -9.46 11.21
N SER A 53 4.87 -9.71 10.76
CA SER A 53 6.05 -8.96 11.18
C SER A 53 6.03 -7.54 10.64
N LEU A 54 6.83 -6.68 11.22
CA LEU A 54 7.04 -5.31 10.75
C LEU A 54 7.56 -5.29 9.31
N GLU A 55 8.41 -6.25 8.97
CA GLU A 55 8.97 -6.40 7.63
C GLU A 55 7.91 -6.83 6.61
N GLY A 56 7.05 -7.78 6.98
CA GLY A 56 5.92 -8.21 6.14
C GLY A 56 4.94 -7.07 5.86
N MET A 57 4.63 -6.27 6.90
CA MET A 57 3.80 -5.08 6.73
C MET A 57 4.45 -4.05 5.80
N ARG A 58 5.76 -3.84 5.89
CA ARG A 58 6.49 -2.93 5.01
C ARG A 58 6.45 -3.41 3.55
N LYS A 59 6.68 -4.69 3.29
CA LYS A 59 6.56 -5.29 1.95
C LYS A 59 5.15 -5.12 1.37
N LEU A 60 4.12 -5.32 2.20
CA LEU A 60 2.74 -5.07 1.78
C LEU A 60 2.51 -3.60 1.38
N MET A 61 3.08 -2.66 2.13
CA MET A 61 2.94 -1.25 1.82
C MET A 61 3.68 -0.86 0.54
N GLU A 62 4.87 -1.39 0.32
CA GLU A 62 5.63 -1.20 -0.92
C GLU A 62 4.84 -1.74 -2.13
N ALA A 63 4.27 -2.94 -2.01
CA ALA A 63 3.44 -3.54 -3.05
C ALA A 63 2.12 -2.77 -3.29
N SER A 64 1.61 -2.08 -2.25
CA SER A 64 0.39 -1.28 -2.35
C SER A 64 0.60 0.11 -2.97
N THR A 65 1.82 0.49 -3.26
CA THR A 65 2.15 1.83 -3.82
C THR A 65 1.41 2.10 -5.13
N ASP A 66 1.30 1.10 -5.99
CA ASP A 66 0.59 1.24 -7.27
C ASP A 66 -0.91 1.55 -7.07
N LEU A 67 -1.52 1.04 -5.99
CA LEU A 67 -2.90 1.38 -5.63
C LEU A 67 -3.04 2.85 -5.22
N LEU A 68 -2.02 3.41 -4.55
CA LEU A 68 -1.99 4.84 -4.22
C LEU A 68 -1.81 5.68 -5.48
N CYS A 69 -0.96 5.25 -6.41
CA CYS A 69 -0.80 5.90 -7.71
C CYS A 69 -2.11 5.93 -8.50
N ILE A 70 -2.86 4.81 -8.54
CA ILE A 70 -4.19 4.73 -9.16
C ILE A 70 -5.17 5.66 -8.45
N LYS A 71 -5.20 5.66 -7.11
CA LYS A 71 -6.11 6.50 -6.32
C LYS A 71 -5.95 7.99 -6.61
N HIS A 72 -4.72 8.45 -6.80
CA HIS A 72 -4.40 9.85 -7.02
C HIS A 72 -4.28 10.22 -8.51
N ASP A 73 -4.35 9.22 -9.39
CA ASP A 73 -4.09 9.37 -10.82
C ASP A 73 -2.74 10.07 -11.06
N ILE A 74 -1.66 9.51 -10.47
CA ILE A 74 -0.30 10.02 -10.54
C ILE A 74 0.67 8.87 -10.75
N TYR A 75 1.55 8.97 -11.75
CA TYR A 75 2.32 7.80 -12.18
C TYR A 75 3.78 8.09 -12.52
N HIS A 76 4.16 9.35 -12.59
CA HIS A 76 5.54 9.71 -12.87
C HIS A 76 6.35 9.66 -11.57
N GLU A 77 7.23 8.66 -11.46
CA GLU A 77 8.10 8.49 -10.30
C GLU A 77 9.39 9.30 -10.47
N GLU A 78 9.66 10.15 -9.51
CA GLU A 78 10.89 10.92 -9.40
C GLU A 78 11.83 10.24 -8.40
N HIS A 79 13.10 10.11 -8.78
CA HIS A 79 14.12 9.51 -7.92
C HIS A 79 14.82 10.50 -6.99
N THR A 80 14.37 11.74 -7.02
CA THR A 80 14.87 12.82 -6.17
C THR A 80 13.71 13.60 -5.54
N PHE A 81 13.90 14.10 -4.33
CA PHE A 81 12.97 14.97 -3.66
C PHE A 81 13.75 16.19 -3.12
N GLY A 82 13.62 17.33 -3.76
CA GLY A 82 14.50 18.46 -3.50
C GLY A 82 15.97 18.08 -3.72
N SER A 83 16.78 18.19 -2.68
CA SER A 83 18.19 17.80 -2.71
C SER A 83 18.44 16.33 -2.37
N LEU A 84 17.40 15.60 -1.95
CA LEU A 84 17.51 14.22 -1.49
C LEU A 84 17.44 13.23 -2.66
N LYS A 85 18.39 12.31 -2.73
CA LYS A 85 18.31 11.15 -3.60
C LYS A 85 17.52 10.04 -2.91
N LEU A 86 16.42 9.62 -3.53
CA LEU A 86 15.52 8.63 -2.95
C LEU A 86 16.03 7.20 -3.15
N LYS A 87 15.78 6.39 -2.13
CA LYS A 87 15.90 4.93 -2.19
C LYS A 87 14.51 4.34 -2.02
N SER A 88 14.05 3.51 -2.93
CA SER A 88 12.69 2.97 -2.99
C SER A 88 12.20 2.32 -1.69
N HIS A 89 13.11 1.70 -0.93
CA HIS A 89 12.82 1.09 0.37
C HIS A 89 12.74 2.11 1.55
N ILE A 90 13.06 3.38 1.31
CA ILE A 90 12.96 4.47 2.30
C ILE A 90 11.74 5.32 1.98
N ALA A 91 11.64 5.78 0.75
CA ALA A 91 10.52 6.58 0.28
C ALA A 91 10.43 6.54 -1.24
N ARG A 92 9.22 6.76 -1.76
CA ARG A 92 8.95 6.98 -3.19
C ARG A 92 8.21 8.29 -3.36
N TYR A 93 8.51 8.99 -4.43
CA TYR A 93 7.91 10.28 -4.75
C TYR A 93 7.39 10.26 -6.17
N PHE A 94 6.15 10.69 -6.32
CA PHE A 94 5.47 10.79 -7.61
C PHE A 94 5.05 12.23 -7.84
N LYS A 95 5.29 12.71 -9.04
CA LYS A 95 4.98 14.08 -9.42
C LYS A 95 4.45 14.13 -10.84
N ASP A 96 3.29 14.71 -11.01
CA ASP A 96 2.73 15.20 -12.27
C ASP A 96 2.50 16.71 -12.14
N ASP A 97 2.02 17.37 -13.18
CA ASP A 97 1.96 18.85 -13.27
C ASP A 97 1.41 19.51 -12.01
N ASP A 98 0.25 19.07 -11.52
CA ASP A 98 -0.46 19.71 -10.39
C ASP A 98 -0.47 18.86 -9.12
N LYS A 99 0.05 17.63 -9.18
CA LYS A 99 -0.07 16.66 -8.09
C LYS A 99 1.30 16.20 -7.64
N GLN A 100 1.45 16.06 -6.33
CA GLN A 100 2.66 15.54 -5.70
C GLN A 100 2.28 14.56 -4.60
N VAL A 101 2.81 13.36 -4.66
CA VAL A 101 2.58 12.32 -3.66
C VAL A 101 3.91 11.77 -3.18
N LEU A 102 4.17 11.89 -1.90
CA LEU A 102 5.34 11.35 -1.21
C LEU A 102 4.90 10.20 -0.30
N ILE A 103 5.50 9.05 -0.46
CA ILE A 103 5.23 7.86 0.36
C ILE A 103 6.50 7.54 1.15
N ILE A 104 6.43 7.63 2.47
CA ILE A 104 7.56 7.42 3.38
C ILE A 104 7.38 6.07 4.09
N TYR A 105 8.27 5.13 3.82
CA TYR A 105 8.24 3.80 4.42
C TYR A 105 9.03 3.72 5.73
N LYS A 106 9.98 4.64 5.95
CA LYS A 106 10.79 4.71 7.17
C LYS A 106 10.58 6.02 7.91
N VAL A 107 10.04 5.93 9.12
CA VAL A 107 9.74 7.08 9.99
C VAL A 107 10.99 7.92 10.27
N ASP A 108 12.15 7.27 10.43
CA ASP A 108 13.43 7.96 10.70
C ASP A 108 13.84 8.96 9.60
N ALA A 109 13.26 8.83 8.40
CA ALA A 109 13.54 9.72 7.30
C ALA A 109 12.67 11.00 7.28
N ILE A 110 11.61 11.09 8.09
CA ILE A 110 10.64 12.19 8.08
C ILE A 110 11.33 13.55 8.20
N ALA A 111 12.23 13.72 9.17
CA ALA A 111 12.90 14.97 9.40
C ALA A 111 13.71 15.51 8.19
N HIS A 112 14.18 14.61 7.31
CA HIS A 112 14.86 15.01 6.08
C HIS A 112 13.86 15.56 5.05
N PHE A 113 12.69 14.90 4.92
CA PHE A 113 11.63 15.35 4.02
C PHE A 113 11.01 16.65 4.45
N VAL A 114 10.75 16.85 5.74
CA VAL A 114 10.23 18.10 6.30
C VAL A 114 11.15 19.27 5.95
N ARG A 115 12.46 19.09 6.06
CA ARG A 115 13.44 20.15 5.67
C ARG A 115 13.38 20.50 4.18
N GLU A 116 13.15 19.53 3.32
CA GLU A 116 13.04 19.82 1.88
C GLU A 116 11.67 20.45 1.55
N ILE A 117 10.59 20.00 2.19
CA ILE A 117 9.26 20.61 2.02
C ILE A 117 9.26 22.08 2.48
N ALA A 118 9.96 22.38 3.58
CA ALA A 118 10.06 23.74 4.07
C ALA A 118 10.66 24.72 3.04
N LYS A 119 11.57 24.24 2.17
CA LYS A 119 12.20 25.03 1.10
C LYS A 119 11.29 25.23 -0.12
N MET A 120 10.19 24.49 -0.21
CA MET A 120 9.27 24.58 -1.35
C MET A 120 8.53 25.95 -1.34
N PRO A 121 8.12 26.43 -2.52
CA PRO A 121 7.34 27.67 -2.63
C PRO A 121 6.04 27.61 -1.80
N GLU A 122 5.56 28.78 -1.41
CA GLU A 122 4.23 28.93 -0.82
C GLU A 122 3.15 28.47 -1.80
N GLY A 123 2.09 27.84 -1.27
CA GLY A 123 1.01 27.28 -2.09
C GLY A 123 1.31 25.90 -2.67
N THR A 124 2.51 25.35 -2.42
CA THR A 124 2.78 23.93 -2.75
C THR A 124 1.97 23.04 -1.81
N ASN A 125 1.34 22.00 -2.36
CA ASN A 125 0.67 20.98 -1.57
C ASN A 125 1.20 19.60 -1.96
N VAL A 126 1.86 18.92 -1.01
CA VAL A 126 2.36 17.56 -1.16
C VAL A 126 1.48 16.63 -0.34
N MET A 127 0.87 15.65 -0.99
CA MET A 127 0.21 14.56 -0.27
C MET A 127 1.25 13.61 0.29
N VAL A 128 1.31 13.48 1.61
CA VAL A 128 2.32 12.66 2.29
C VAL A 128 1.66 11.47 2.95
N TYR A 129 2.10 10.29 2.57
CA TYR A 129 1.77 9.03 3.24
C TYR A 129 2.95 8.59 4.09
N VAL A 130 2.71 8.35 5.37
CA VAL A 130 3.75 7.83 6.28
C VAL A 130 3.37 6.44 6.75
N PHE A 131 4.30 5.51 6.60
CA PHE A 131 4.14 4.19 7.18
C PHE A 131 4.30 4.27 8.70
N SER A 132 3.21 4.04 9.42
CA SER A 132 3.19 3.97 10.87
C SER A 132 2.42 2.74 11.33
N ILE A 133 2.99 1.99 12.26
CA ILE A 133 2.36 0.79 12.84
C ILE A 133 1.06 1.15 13.57
N ASN A 134 1.00 2.34 14.13
CA ASN A 134 -0.09 2.79 14.98
C ASN A 134 -1.15 3.61 14.22
N ASN A 135 -1.11 3.66 12.89
CA ASN A 135 -2.00 4.48 12.05
C ASN A 135 -1.99 6.00 12.37
N TYR A 136 -0.94 6.51 12.98
CA TYR A 136 -0.76 7.94 13.17
C TYR A 136 -0.12 8.55 11.93
N ALA A 137 -0.67 9.66 11.47
CA ALA A 137 -0.13 10.42 10.35
C ALA A 137 1.17 11.18 10.71
N MET A 138 1.64 11.06 11.95
CA MET A 138 2.83 11.78 12.46
C MET A 138 2.67 13.31 12.35
N ASP A 139 1.47 13.83 12.63
CA ASP A 139 1.12 15.25 12.46
C ASP A 139 2.12 16.18 13.16
N ALA A 140 2.58 15.81 14.36
CA ALA A 140 3.54 16.59 15.13
C ALA A 140 4.89 16.77 14.40
N ASP A 141 5.32 15.77 13.62
CA ASP A 141 6.58 15.85 12.88
C ASP A 141 6.51 16.79 11.68
N PHE A 142 5.29 17.04 11.16
CA PHE A 142 5.04 17.92 10.02
C PHE A 142 4.48 19.30 10.40
N GLU A 143 4.38 19.63 11.70
CA GLU A 143 3.81 20.90 12.17
C GLU A 143 4.46 22.12 11.48
N ALA A 144 5.78 22.09 11.32
CA ALA A 144 6.54 23.18 10.70
C ALA A 144 6.22 23.42 9.22
N VAL A 145 5.53 22.50 8.56
CA VAL A 145 5.20 22.56 7.12
C VAL A 145 3.73 22.18 6.86
N ALA A 146 2.89 22.31 7.87
CA ALA A 146 1.48 21.92 7.82
C ALA A 146 0.69 22.63 6.72
N ASP A 147 1.11 23.82 6.34
CA ASP A 147 0.55 24.61 5.24
C ASP A 147 0.89 24.08 3.83
N LYS A 148 1.92 23.24 3.73
CA LYS A 148 2.46 22.70 2.47
C LYS A 148 2.19 21.20 2.27
N VAL A 149 1.58 20.54 3.26
CA VAL A 149 1.34 19.11 3.21
C VAL A 149 -0.12 18.76 3.49
N THR A 150 -0.58 17.72 2.83
CA THR A 150 -1.79 17.02 3.22
C THR A 150 -1.38 15.64 3.72
N LEU A 151 -1.41 15.45 5.04
CA LEU A 151 -1.07 14.18 5.65
C LEU A 151 -2.19 13.18 5.42
N CYS A 152 -1.83 12.07 4.83
CA CYS A 152 -2.73 10.96 4.59
C CYS A 152 -2.24 9.79 5.45
N ALA A 153 -3.06 9.33 6.38
CA ALA A 153 -2.80 8.04 7.01
C ALA A 153 -2.69 6.99 5.90
N LEU A 154 -1.63 6.19 5.93
CA LEU A 154 -1.56 5.01 5.07
C LEU A 154 -2.88 4.27 5.23
N PRO A 155 -3.54 3.90 4.13
CA PRO A 155 -4.94 3.54 4.23
C PRO A 155 -5.11 2.45 5.27
N ALA A 156 -5.63 2.79 6.43
CA ALA A 156 -6.13 1.83 7.40
C ALA A 156 -7.02 0.79 6.70
N ALA A 157 -7.64 1.18 5.59
CA ALA A 157 -8.38 0.31 4.70
C ALA A 157 -7.53 -0.83 4.11
N ILE A 158 -6.30 -0.58 3.65
CA ILE A 158 -5.43 -1.64 3.09
C ILE A 158 -4.98 -2.56 4.22
N TYR A 159 -4.53 -2.00 5.34
CA TYR A 159 -4.11 -2.76 6.51
C TYR A 159 -5.27 -3.55 7.13
N ASN A 160 -6.42 -2.92 7.30
CA ASN A 160 -7.61 -3.58 7.84
C ASN A 160 -8.17 -4.66 6.90
N ALA A 161 -8.09 -4.46 5.58
CA ALA A 161 -8.44 -5.50 4.62
C ALA A 161 -7.48 -6.69 4.73
N TYR A 162 -6.18 -6.43 4.85
CA TYR A 162 -5.17 -7.46 5.06
C TYR A 162 -5.38 -8.24 6.36
N LEU A 163 -5.65 -7.55 7.48
CA LEU A 163 -5.93 -8.18 8.77
C LEU A 163 -7.20 -9.06 8.74
N LYS A 164 -8.22 -8.66 7.97
CA LYS A 164 -9.45 -9.45 7.81
C LYS A 164 -9.23 -10.76 7.06
N VAL A 165 -8.25 -10.79 6.15
CA VAL A 165 -7.89 -11.97 5.36
C VAL A 165 -6.97 -12.91 6.13
N LEU A 166 -6.26 -12.41 7.16
CA LEU A 166 -5.44 -13.27 8.02
C LEU A 166 -6.35 -14.25 8.78
N PRO A 167 -6.02 -15.56 8.80
CA PRO A 167 -6.75 -16.50 9.64
C PRO A 167 -6.62 -16.04 11.09
N LYS A 168 -7.75 -15.84 11.74
CA LYS A 168 -7.76 -15.62 13.18
C LYS A 168 -7.06 -16.82 13.81
N LYS A 169 -5.91 -16.62 14.46
CA LYS A 169 -5.32 -17.65 15.32
C LYS A 169 -6.42 -18.05 16.29
N LYS A 170 -6.89 -19.30 16.21
CA LYS A 170 -7.66 -19.88 17.31
C LYS A 170 -6.69 -19.93 18.48
N ILE A 171 -6.80 -18.96 19.38
CA ILE A 171 -6.19 -19.09 20.69
C ILE A 171 -6.88 -20.31 21.28
N PRO A 172 -6.16 -21.41 21.58
CA PRO A 172 -6.79 -22.51 22.30
C PRO A 172 -7.33 -21.89 23.60
N ILE A 173 -8.64 -21.97 23.78
CA ILE A 173 -9.25 -21.65 25.06
C ILE A 173 -8.67 -22.73 25.97
N VAL A 174 -7.68 -22.36 26.79
CA VAL A 174 -7.28 -23.15 27.92
C VAL A 174 -8.47 -23.00 28.86
N GLU A 175 -9.33 -24.03 28.90
CA GLU A 175 -10.28 -24.17 29.99
C GLU A 175 -9.41 -24.25 31.24
N GLU A 176 -9.33 -23.15 31.98
CA GLU A 176 -8.88 -23.20 33.35
C GLU A 176 -9.85 -24.14 34.07
N LYS A 177 -9.37 -25.36 34.37
CA LYS A 177 -10.07 -26.23 35.30
C LYS A 177 -10.12 -25.44 36.59
N GLU A 178 -11.32 -25.01 36.97
CA GLU A 178 -11.53 -24.48 38.32
C GLU A 178 -10.86 -25.47 39.31
N PRO A 179 -10.04 -24.97 40.25
CA PRO A 179 -9.49 -25.80 41.27
C PRO A 179 -10.68 -26.44 42.01
N ALA A 180 -10.68 -27.77 42.07
CA ALA A 180 -11.70 -28.50 42.79
C ALA A 180 -11.80 -27.90 44.20
N GLU A 181 -12.96 -27.35 44.56
CA GLU A 181 -13.20 -26.90 45.90
C GLU A 181 -12.90 -28.05 46.87
N PRO A 182 -12.10 -27.85 47.91
CA PRO A 182 -11.86 -28.90 48.91
C PRO A 182 -13.21 -29.20 49.55
N THR A 183 -13.70 -30.39 49.34
CA THR A 183 -14.91 -30.88 50.01
C THR A 183 -14.60 -30.97 51.52
N LEU A 184 -15.43 -30.31 52.33
CA LEU A 184 -15.30 -30.16 53.79
C LEU A 184 -15.52 -31.47 54.58
N PHE A 185 -15.50 -32.63 53.93
CA PHE A 185 -15.95 -33.91 54.49
C PHE A 185 -14.93 -35.05 54.39
N ASP A 186 -13.68 -34.81 54.02
CA ASP A 186 -12.65 -35.86 54.04
C ASP A 186 -11.80 -35.78 55.32
N GLY A 187 -12.42 -36.03 56.40
CA GLY A 187 -11.76 -36.16 57.66
C GLY A 187 -12.67 -36.70 58.75
N GLU A 188 -12.76 -38.00 58.83
CA GLU A 188 -12.95 -38.77 60.05
C GLU A 188 -13.44 -40.19 59.68
N GLU A 189 -12.53 -41.08 59.46
CA GLU A 189 -12.80 -42.50 59.70
C GLU A 189 -11.94 -42.96 60.84
N ASP A 190 -12.69 -43.23 61.90
CA ASP A 190 -12.23 -43.75 63.19
C ASP A 190 -11.45 -45.06 63.08
N LYS A 191 -10.39 -45.09 63.83
CA LYS A 191 -9.73 -46.34 64.23
C LYS A 191 -10.56 -47.04 65.31
N GLN A 192 -10.97 -48.22 65.07
CA GLN A 192 -11.08 -49.30 66.02
C GLN A 192 -10.47 -50.58 65.46
#